data_29b80133999c25a3de8df50eecd0eb38
#
_entry.id   29b80133999c25a3de8df50eecd0eb38
#
_cell.length_a   1.000
_cell.length_b   1.000
_cell.length_c   1.000
_cell.angle_alpha   90.00
_cell.angle_beta   90.00
_cell.angle_gamma   90.00
#
_symmetry.space_group_name_H-M   'P 1'
#
loop_
_entity.id
_entity.type
_entity.pdbx_description
1 polymer ?
#
loop_
_entity_poly.entity_id
_entity_poly.type
_entity_poly.pdbx_seq_one_letter_code
_entity_poly.pdbx_strand_id
1 'polypeptide(L)'
;RQMCIRDRIIAGASAYARTIDFKKFREVADEVGAVLMVDMAHIAGLVAAGLHPSPIPYADVVTTTTHKTLRGPRGGMILCNQEAADKYNFNKAVFPGIQGGPLMHVIAAKAVCFKEALTDDFKQYQKNIIDNAQALCKGLMDRGIRIVSGGTDNHLMLMDLTPFDLTGKAVEKMLDEAHITANKNTIPNDPKSPFVTSGIRLGTPAVTSRGMNTEDMDQIAEAIALIVKGGEEK
;
A
#
# COMPACT_ATOMS: atom_id res chain seq x y z
N ARG A 1 -23.73 -27.58 10.36
CA ARG A 1 -24.00 -26.79 9.16
C ARG A 1 -22.72 -26.29 8.56
N GLN A 2 -22.54 -26.63 7.29
CA GLN A 2 -21.38 -26.34 6.43
C GLN A 2 -21.13 -24.83 6.19
N MET A 3 -21.02 -24.02 7.20
CA MET A 3 -20.83 -22.58 7.00
C MET A 3 -19.40 -22.10 7.22
N CYS A 4 -18.41 -22.99 7.13
CA CYS A 4 -17.01 -22.65 7.30
C CYS A 4 -16.09 -23.32 6.29
N ILE A 5 -16.58 -23.62 5.08
CA ILE A 5 -15.67 -23.96 3.98
C ILE A 5 -15.08 -22.64 3.51
N ARG A 6 -13.84 -22.41 3.85
CA ARG A 6 -13.08 -21.26 3.36
C ARG A 6 -12.31 -21.70 2.12
N ASP A 7 -12.92 -21.47 0.97
CA ASP A 7 -12.36 -21.89 -0.33
C ASP A 7 -11.19 -21.00 -0.72
N ARG A 8 -11.03 -19.82 -0.08
CA ARG A 8 -10.02 -18.82 -0.45
C ARG A 8 -9.56 -18.00 0.74
N ILE A 9 -8.24 -17.79 0.81
CA ILE A 9 -7.60 -16.80 1.68
C ILE A 9 -7.12 -15.66 0.81
N ILE A 10 -7.44 -14.42 1.19
CA ILE A 10 -6.95 -13.22 0.51
C ILE A 10 -5.98 -12.52 1.44
N ALA A 11 -4.73 -12.35 1.00
CA ALA A 11 -3.71 -11.58 1.69
C ALA A 11 -3.37 -10.31 0.91
N GLY A 12 -2.95 -9.28 1.62
CA GLY A 12 -2.63 -7.96 1.06
C GLY A 12 -3.22 -6.85 1.92
N ALA A 13 -2.75 -5.62 1.71
CA ALA A 13 -3.18 -4.50 2.52
C ALA A 13 -3.04 -3.16 1.79
N SER A 14 -3.88 -2.20 2.17
CA SER A 14 -3.84 -0.81 1.68
C SER A 14 -3.27 0.16 2.71
N ALA A 15 -3.12 -0.24 3.98
CA ALA A 15 -2.69 0.62 5.08
C ALA A 15 -1.80 -0.12 6.11
N TYR A 16 -1.25 -1.27 5.76
CA TYR A 16 -0.37 -2.03 6.64
C TYR A 16 1.09 -1.65 6.38
N ALA A 17 1.75 -1.15 7.41
CA ALA A 17 3.08 -0.56 7.32
C ALA A 17 4.24 -1.56 7.51
N ARG A 18 3.96 -2.83 7.80
CA ARG A 18 4.98 -3.85 8.06
C ARG A 18 5.08 -4.86 6.93
N THR A 19 6.15 -5.62 6.93
CA THR A 19 6.36 -6.72 5.99
C THR A 19 5.32 -7.82 6.18
N ILE A 20 4.77 -8.33 5.07
CA ILE A 20 3.81 -9.43 5.05
C ILE A 20 4.56 -10.73 4.80
N ASP A 21 4.35 -11.72 5.67
CA ASP A 21 4.92 -13.06 5.54
C ASP A 21 4.00 -13.96 4.70
N PHE A 22 4.21 -13.96 3.39
CA PHE A 22 3.40 -14.77 2.47
C PHE A 22 3.60 -16.26 2.63
N LYS A 23 4.76 -16.69 3.15
CA LYS A 23 5.02 -18.11 3.44
C LYS A 23 4.06 -18.63 4.50
N LYS A 24 3.88 -17.88 5.59
CA LYS A 24 2.91 -18.26 6.64
C LYS A 24 1.48 -18.30 6.11
N PHE A 25 1.10 -17.37 5.21
CA PHE A 25 -0.20 -17.44 4.56
C PHE A 25 -0.36 -18.71 3.73
N ARG A 26 0.69 -19.16 3.02
CA ARG A 26 0.67 -20.42 2.28
C ARG A 26 0.51 -21.62 3.20
N GLU A 27 1.29 -21.68 4.30
CA GLU A 27 1.18 -22.77 5.28
C GLU A 27 -0.26 -22.91 5.82
N VAL A 28 -0.89 -21.80 6.21
CA VAL A 28 -2.30 -21.82 6.66
C VAL A 28 -3.25 -22.21 5.54
N ALA A 29 -3.04 -21.73 4.32
CA ALA A 29 -3.89 -22.07 3.19
C ALA A 29 -3.82 -23.56 2.85
N ASP A 30 -2.64 -24.16 2.93
CA ASP A 30 -2.45 -25.61 2.73
C ASP A 30 -3.13 -26.43 3.83
N GLU A 31 -3.01 -26.00 5.09
CA GLU A 31 -3.65 -26.68 6.23
C GLU A 31 -5.20 -26.78 6.07
N VAL A 32 -5.82 -25.74 5.54
CA VAL A 32 -7.28 -25.68 5.37
C VAL A 32 -7.75 -26.02 3.94
N GLY A 33 -6.84 -26.35 3.03
CA GLY A 33 -7.14 -26.65 1.62
C GLY A 33 -7.68 -25.46 0.82
N ALA A 34 -7.30 -24.23 1.18
CA ALA A 34 -7.79 -23.02 0.54
C ALA A 34 -6.86 -22.51 -0.57
N VAL A 35 -7.44 -21.84 -1.57
CA VAL A 35 -6.70 -21.07 -2.56
C VAL A 35 -6.12 -19.82 -1.90
N LEU A 36 -4.83 -19.55 -2.09
CA LEU A 36 -4.20 -18.32 -1.64
C LEU A 36 -4.16 -17.29 -2.79
N MET A 37 -4.90 -16.22 -2.62
CA MET A 37 -4.85 -15.03 -3.47
C MET A 37 -4.12 -13.90 -2.73
N VAL A 38 -3.16 -13.27 -3.38
CA VAL A 38 -2.46 -12.11 -2.82
C VAL A 38 -2.68 -10.89 -3.68
N ASP A 39 -3.15 -9.80 -3.08
CA ASP A 39 -3.14 -8.48 -3.71
C ASP A 39 -1.92 -7.69 -3.23
N MET A 40 -0.93 -7.52 -4.13
CA MET A 40 0.29 -6.77 -3.84
C MET A 40 0.26 -5.33 -4.37
N ALA A 41 -0.89 -4.80 -4.72
CA ALA A 41 -1.02 -3.53 -5.42
C ALA A 41 -0.22 -2.37 -4.79
N HIS A 42 -0.24 -2.25 -3.47
CA HIS A 42 0.50 -1.20 -2.77
C HIS A 42 2.01 -1.39 -2.77
N ILE A 43 2.48 -2.63 -2.72
CA ILE A 43 3.89 -2.97 -2.55
C ILE A 43 4.56 -3.50 -3.82
N ALA A 44 3.85 -3.53 -4.96
CA ALA A 44 4.33 -4.16 -6.18
C ALA A 44 5.67 -3.59 -6.67
N GLY A 45 5.89 -2.28 -6.54
CA GLY A 45 7.18 -1.66 -6.86
C GLY A 45 8.32 -2.12 -5.93
N LEU A 46 8.03 -2.25 -4.64
CA LEU A 46 9.00 -2.76 -3.65
C LEU A 46 9.33 -4.23 -3.91
N VAL A 47 8.34 -5.04 -4.28
CA VAL A 47 8.53 -6.45 -4.68
C VAL A 47 9.39 -6.55 -5.94
N ALA A 48 9.09 -5.73 -6.97
CA ALA A 48 9.86 -5.70 -8.20
C ALA A 48 11.33 -5.30 -7.99
N ALA A 49 11.58 -4.41 -7.03
CA ALA A 49 12.92 -3.98 -6.63
C ALA A 49 13.64 -4.95 -5.67
N GLY A 50 12.98 -6.02 -5.21
CA GLY A 50 13.53 -6.96 -4.24
C GLY A 50 13.59 -6.43 -2.80
N LEU A 51 12.85 -5.36 -2.48
CA LEU A 51 12.84 -4.70 -1.16
C LEU A 51 11.68 -5.13 -0.26
N HIS A 52 10.79 -5.98 -0.76
CA HIS A 52 9.73 -6.65 0.00
C HIS A 52 9.64 -8.10 -0.49
N PRO A 53 9.36 -9.08 0.39
CA PRO A 53 9.17 -10.47 -0.02
C PRO A 53 8.14 -10.59 -1.16
N SER A 54 8.44 -11.43 -2.14
CA SER A 54 7.53 -11.68 -3.27
C SER A 54 6.46 -12.69 -2.88
N PRO A 55 5.18 -12.45 -3.20
CA PRO A 55 4.12 -13.43 -3.02
C PRO A 55 4.12 -14.53 -4.10
N ILE A 56 4.81 -14.31 -5.23
CA ILE A 56 4.76 -15.20 -6.41
C ILE A 56 5.08 -16.66 -6.09
N PRO A 57 6.10 -17.00 -5.25
CA PRO A 57 6.39 -18.40 -4.94
C PRO A 57 5.34 -19.10 -4.08
N TYR A 58 4.44 -18.34 -3.46
CA TYR A 58 3.53 -18.86 -2.43
C TYR A 58 2.06 -18.80 -2.82
N ALA A 59 1.67 -17.83 -3.66
CA ALA A 59 0.27 -17.60 -4.01
C ALA A 59 -0.15 -18.37 -5.27
N ASP A 60 -1.37 -18.88 -5.28
CA ASP A 60 -1.98 -19.45 -6.49
C ASP A 60 -2.30 -18.36 -7.50
N VAL A 61 -2.73 -17.19 -7.02
CA VAL A 61 -3.06 -16.01 -7.83
C VAL A 61 -2.55 -14.76 -7.15
N VAL A 62 -1.92 -13.89 -7.92
CA VAL A 62 -1.49 -12.55 -7.46
C VAL A 62 -2.16 -11.48 -8.30
N THR A 63 -2.77 -10.51 -7.65
CA THR A 63 -3.29 -9.30 -8.30
C THR A 63 -2.46 -8.10 -7.93
N THR A 64 -2.39 -7.13 -8.83
CA THR A 64 -1.75 -5.85 -8.57
C THR A 64 -2.33 -4.74 -9.44
N THR A 65 -2.17 -3.51 -8.99
CA THR A 65 -2.28 -2.33 -9.84
C THR A 65 -0.91 -1.96 -10.42
N THR A 66 -0.90 -1.24 -11.53
CA THR A 66 0.34 -0.76 -12.15
C THR A 66 0.69 0.69 -11.81
N HIS A 67 -0.23 1.44 -11.19
CA HIS A 67 -0.16 2.90 -11.00
C HIS A 67 0.18 3.35 -9.56
N LYS A 68 0.62 2.46 -8.68
CA LYS A 68 1.04 2.79 -7.31
C LYS A 68 2.58 2.78 -7.23
N THR A 69 3.19 2.00 -6.36
CA THR A 69 4.65 1.93 -6.24
C THR A 69 5.36 1.47 -7.52
N LEU A 70 4.69 0.75 -8.42
CA LEU A 70 5.24 0.45 -9.76
C LEU A 70 5.39 1.68 -10.65
N ARG A 71 4.70 2.80 -10.35
CA ARG A 71 4.79 4.07 -11.08
C ARG A 71 4.43 3.98 -12.57
N GLY A 72 3.51 3.08 -12.91
CA GLY A 72 3.02 2.87 -14.28
C GLY A 72 1.67 3.52 -14.56
N PRO A 73 1.06 3.20 -15.69
CA PRO A 73 -0.27 3.69 -16.07
C PRO A 73 -1.34 3.09 -15.14
N ARG A 74 -2.48 3.76 -15.06
CA ARG A 74 -3.64 3.23 -14.35
C ARG A 74 -4.13 1.95 -15.01
N GLY A 75 -4.14 0.87 -14.25
CA GLY A 75 -4.55 -0.44 -14.71
C GLY A 75 -4.29 -1.51 -13.65
N GLY A 76 -4.68 -2.72 -13.96
CA GLY A 76 -4.45 -3.91 -13.15
C GLY A 76 -3.70 -4.99 -13.90
N MET A 77 -3.24 -5.99 -13.18
CA MET A 77 -2.59 -7.18 -13.69
C MET A 77 -2.92 -8.37 -12.80
N ILE A 78 -3.10 -9.53 -13.41
CA ILE A 78 -3.26 -10.82 -12.73
C ILE A 78 -2.06 -11.67 -13.12
N LEU A 79 -1.41 -12.26 -12.13
CA LEU A 79 -0.29 -13.18 -12.26
C LEU A 79 -0.67 -14.51 -11.63
N CYS A 80 -0.36 -15.61 -12.29
CA CYS A 80 -0.56 -16.95 -11.77
C CYS A 80 0.38 -17.93 -12.47
N ASN A 81 0.53 -19.13 -11.90
CA ASN A 81 1.17 -20.23 -12.60
C ASN A 81 0.23 -20.86 -13.64
N GLN A 82 0.76 -21.77 -14.47
CA GLN A 82 -0.01 -22.41 -15.53
C GLN A 82 -1.17 -23.25 -14.99
N GLU A 83 -0.97 -23.96 -13.89
CA GLU A 83 -2.00 -24.80 -13.26
C GLU A 83 -3.21 -23.95 -12.84
N ALA A 84 -2.98 -22.82 -12.16
CA ALA A 84 -4.05 -21.91 -11.78
C ALA A 84 -4.72 -21.25 -13.00
N ALA A 85 -3.96 -20.93 -14.05
CA ALA A 85 -4.51 -20.38 -15.29
C ALA A 85 -5.49 -21.36 -15.95
N ASP A 86 -5.13 -22.63 -16.05
CA ASP A 86 -5.95 -23.68 -16.64
C ASP A 86 -7.19 -23.97 -15.79
N LYS A 87 -7.00 -24.07 -14.47
CA LYS A 87 -8.08 -24.38 -13.52
C LYS A 87 -9.16 -23.30 -13.47
N TYR A 88 -8.74 -22.03 -13.44
CA TYR A 88 -9.66 -20.91 -13.20
C TYR A 88 -10.03 -20.13 -14.46
N ASN A 89 -9.35 -20.38 -15.60
CA ASN A 89 -9.61 -19.77 -16.89
C ASN A 89 -9.74 -18.24 -16.84
N PHE A 90 -8.75 -17.57 -16.25
CA PHE A 90 -8.77 -16.12 -16.01
C PHE A 90 -8.97 -15.30 -17.28
N ASN A 91 -8.39 -15.72 -18.41
CA ASN A 91 -8.54 -15.00 -19.68
C ASN A 91 -10.02 -14.90 -20.09
N LYS A 92 -10.78 -15.99 -19.98
CA LYS A 92 -12.21 -16.00 -20.30
C LYS A 92 -13.03 -15.19 -19.26
N ALA A 93 -12.64 -15.24 -18.00
CA ALA A 93 -13.28 -14.46 -16.95
C ALA A 93 -13.07 -12.94 -17.16
N VAL A 94 -11.89 -12.53 -17.64
CA VAL A 94 -11.61 -11.13 -17.99
C VAL A 94 -12.31 -10.74 -19.29
N PHE A 95 -12.07 -11.49 -20.38
CA PHE A 95 -12.71 -11.21 -21.67
C PHE A 95 -13.26 -12.51 -22.28
N PRO A 96 -14.54 -12.55 -22.66
CA PRO A 96 -15.55 -11.47 -22.60
C PRO A 96 -16.32 -11.37 -21.28
N GLY A 97 -15.84 -12.02 -20.20
CA GLY A 97 -16.60 -12.15 -18.96
C GLY A 97 -17.02 -10.82 -18.33
N ILE A 98 -16.05 -9.95 -18.01
CA ILE A 98 -16.30 -8.68 -17.32
C ILE A 98 -15.75 -7.45 -18.04
N GLN A 99 -14.90 -7.61 -19.04
CA GLN A 99 -14.29 -6.55 -19.83
C GLN A 99 -14.59 -6.73 -21.34
N GLY A 100 -14.40 -5.65 -22.12
CA GLY A 100 -14.50 -5.61 -23.55
C GLY A 100 -13.14 -5.34 -24.21
N GLY A 101 -13.13 -4.54 -25.28
CA GLY A 101 -11.92 -4.21 -26.02
C GLY A 101 -10.86 -3.56 -25.13
N PRO A 102 -9.60 -4.00 -25.24
CA PRO A 102 -8.52 -3.49 -24.38
C PRO A 102 -8.06 -2.10 -24.79
N LEU A 103 -7.59 -1.32 -23.82
CA LEU A 103 -6.95 -0.02 -24.03
C LEU A 103 -5.47 -0.23 -24.42
N MET A 104 -5.19 -0.31 -25.72
CA MET A 104 -3.85 -0.66 -26.22
C MET A 104 -2.77 0.34 -25.80
N HIS A 105 -3.09 1.65 -25.70
CA HIS A 105 -2.16 2.66 -25.19
C HIS A 105 -1.77 2.41 -23.73
N VAL A 106 -2.70 1.91 -22.89
CA VAL A 106 -2.39 1.51 -21.51
C VAL A 106 -1.49 0.27 -21.49
N ILE A 107 -1.72 -0.71 -22.38
CA ILE A 107 -0.87 -1.91 -22.50
C ILE A 107 0.55 -1.52 -22.92
N ALA A 108 0.69 -0.64 -23.92
CA ALA A 108 1.99 -0.12 -24.32
C ALA A 108 2.70 0.62 -23.17
N ALA A 109 1.99 1.47 -22.44
CA ALA A 109 2.52 2.16 -21.27
C ALA A 109 2.93 1.19 -20.13
N LYS A 110 2.22 0.07 -19.94
CA LYS A 110 2.66 -0.99 -19.02
C LYS A 110 3.98 -1.62 -19.45
N ALA A 111 4.19 -1.85 -20.73
CA ALA A 111 5.45 -2.42 -21.23
C ALA A 111 6.63 -1.50 -20.95
N VAL A 112 6.47 -0.18 -21.12
CA VAL A 112 7.47 0.84 -20.74
C VAL A 112 7.73 0.80 -19.23
N CYS A 113 6.67 0.83 -18.43
CA CYS A 113 6.76 0.76 -16.95
C CYS A 113 7.55 -0.48 -16.50
N PHE A 114 7.28 -1.65 -17.06
CA PHE A 114 7.96 -2.89 -16.68
C PHE A 114 9.43 -2.88 -17.11
N LYS A 115 9.75 -2.27 -18.25
CA LYS A 115 11.14 -2.09 -18.68
C LYS A 115 11.89 -1.16 -17.73
N GLU A 116 11.28 -0.06 -17.31
CA GLU A 116 11.85 0.84 -16.29
C GLU A 116 12.05 0.13 -14.95
N ALA A 117 11.10 -0.70 -14.52
CA ALA A 117 11.16 -1.45 -13.26
C ALA A 117 12.33 -2.47 -13.20
N LEU A 118 12.95 -2.81 -14.33
CA LEU A 118 14.12 -3.68 -14.38
C LEU A 118 15.45 -2.92 -14.19
N THR A 119 15.44 -1.58 -14.16
CA THR A 119 16.64 -0.75 -14.07
C THR A 119 17.12 -0.59 -12.62
N ASP A 120 18.41 -0.31 -12.46
CA ASP A 120 18.99 0.00 -11.16
C ASP A 120 18.47 1.36 -10.63
N ASP A 121 18.17 2.33 -11.50
CA ASP A 121 17.55 3.60 -11.13
C ASP A 121 16.19 3.38 -10.47
N PHE A 122 15.39 2.43 -10.96
CA PHE A 122 14.12 2.08 -10.33
C PHE A 122 14.33 1.44 -8.95
N LYS A 123 15.31 0.56 -8.79
CA LYS A 123 15.65 -0.02 -7.48
C LYS A 123 16.09 1.05 -6.48
N GLN A 124 16.92 2.00 -6.93
CA GLN A 124 17.34 3.13 -6.11
C GLN A 124 16.14 4.01 -5.72
N TYR A 125 15.24 4.28 -6.65
CA TYR A 125 14.00 5.02 -6.38
C TYR A 125 13.16 4.32 -5.30
N GLN A 126 12.96 3.01 -5.40
CA GLN A 126 12.21 2.25 -4.39
C GLN A 126 12.92 2.25 -3.02
N LYS A 127 14.26 2.19 -3.01
CA LYS A 127 15.03 2.34 -1.77
C LYS A 127 14.80 3.71 -1.14
N ASN A 128 14.89 4.77 -1.93
CA ASN A 128 14.65 6.15 -1.46
C ASN A 128 13.21 6.31 -0.90
N ILE A 129 12.22 5.62 -1.46
CA ILE A 129 10.86 5.62 -0.91
C ILE A 129 10.84 5.07 0.52
N ILE A 130 11.52 3.96 0.77
CA ILE A 130 11.59 3.35 2.11
C ILE A 130 12.37 4.25 3.08
N ASP A 131 13.53 4.75 2.65
CA ASP A 131 14.37 5.63 3.47
C ASP A 131 13.59 6.90 3.88
N ASN A 132 12.87 7.50 2.94
CA ASN A 132 11.98 8.64 3.19
C ASN A 132 10.82 8.28 4.13
N ALA A 133 10.21 7.11 3.96
CA ALA A 133 9.12 6.68 4.83
C ALA A 133 9.61 6.47 6.28
N GLN A 134 10.77 5.89 6.46
CA GLN A 134 11.38 5.71 7.78
C GLN A 134 11.77 7.05 8.42
N ALA A 135 12.33 7.98 7.63
CA ALA A 135 12.68 9.32 8.12
C ALA A 135 11.42 10.10 8.54
N LEU A 136 10.37 10.11 7.71
CA LEU A 136 9.09 10.75 8.03
C LEU A 136 8.46 10.13 9.28
N CYS A 137 8.42 8.80 9.34
CA CYS A 137 7.87 8.06 10.48
C CYS A 137 8.61 8.41 11.78
N LYS A 138 9.94 8.40 11.76
CA LYS A 138 10.78 8.77 12.89
C LYS A 138 10.54 10.23 13.30
N GLY A 139 10.56 11.16 12.35
CA GLY A 139 10.32 12.59 12.60
C GLY A 139 8.97 12.87 13.25
N LEU A 140 7.92 12.14 12.86
CA LEU A 140 6.60 12.21 13.48
C LEU A 140 6.62 11.65 14.92
N MET A 141 7.25 10.48 15.12
CA MET A 141 7.34 9.85 16.45
C MET A 141 8.16 10.70 17.44
N ASP A 142 9.28 11.27 16.98
CA ASP A 142 10.13 12.18 17.79
C ASP A 142 9.35 13.44 18.23
N ARG A 143 8.32 13.81 17.47
CA ARG A 143 7.39 14.91 17.79
C ARG A 143 6.13 14.44 18.51
N GLY A 144 6.12 13.22 19.04
CA GLY A 144 5.03 12.67 19.86
C GLY A 144 3.78 12.24 19.10
N ILE A 145 3.86 12.12 17.78
CA ILE A 145 2.76 11.54 16.98
C ILE A 145 2.82 10.01 17.08
N ARG A 146 1.72 9.41 17.47
CA ARG A 146 1.62 7.96 17.58
C ARG A 146 1.48 7.31 16.19
N ILE A 147 2.38 6.39 15.86
CA ILE A 147 2.33 5.60 14.62
C ILE A 147 1.85 4.19 14.97
N VAL A 148 0.81 3.74 14.26
CA VAL A 148 0.31 2.37 14.36
C VAL A 148 1.42 1.40 13.96
N SER A 149 1.55 0.26 14.67
CA SER A 149 2.66 -0.70 14.54
C SER A 149 4.06 -0.19 14.93
N GLY A 150 4.19 1.02 15.49
CA GLY A 150 5.44 1.57 16.00
C GLY A 150 6.51 1.80 14.93
N GLY A 151 6.12 2.02 13.68
CA GLY A 151 7.07 2.28 12.59
C GLY A 151 6.59 1.79 11.23
N THR A 152 7.49 1.81 10.24
CA THR A 152 7.23 1.32 8.89
C THR A 152 8.42 0.55 8.31
N ASP A 153 8.12 -0.50 7.54
CA ASP A 153 9.09 -1.29 6.77
C ASP A 153 8.91 -1.05 5.26
N ASN A 154 7.92 -0.23 4.86
CA ASN A 154 7.58 -0.02 3.46
C ASN A 154 7.37 1.47 3.12
N HIS A 155 6.51 1.78 2.17
CA HIS A 155 6.31 3.11 1.60
C HIS A 155 5.25 3.97 2.32
N LEU A 156 4.58 3.45 3.32
CA LEU A 156 3.47 4.13 4.01
C LEU A 156 3.54 3.95 5.53
N MET A 157 2.78 4.78 6.24
CA MET A 157 2.55 4.69 7.67
C MET A 157 1.12 5.12 8.00
N LEU A 158 0.66 4.72 9.17
CA LEU A 158 -0.66 5.06 9.68
C LEU A 158 -0.50 5.81 11.01
N MET A 159 -0.88 7.09 11.02
CA MET A 159 -0.95 7.92 12.22
C MET A 159 -2.21 7.60 13.02
N ASP A 160 -2.09 7.54 14.33
CA ASP A 160 -3.19 7.45 15.27
C ASP A 160 -3.44 8.81 15.93
N LEU A 161 -4.63 9.34 15.72
CA LEU A 161 -5.06 10.66 16.19
C LEU A 161 -5.82 10.63 17.53
N THR A 162 -6.07 9.44 18.08
CA THR A 162 -6.82 9.30 19.33
C THR A 162 -6.19 10.05 20.51
N PRO A 163 -4.83 10.17 20.63
CA PRO A 163 -4.23 10.95 21.71
C PRO A 163 -4.52 12.45 21.66
N PHE A 164 -4.94 12.97 20.50
CA PHE A 164 -5.21 14.40 20.27
C PHE A 164 -6.70 14.73 20.23
N ASP A 165 -7.58 13.74 20.51
CA ASP A 165 -9.05 13.87 20.37
C ASP A 165 -9.50 14.41 18.99
N LEU A 166 -8.69 14.17 17.96
CA LEU A 166 -8.96 14.57 16.58
C LEU A 166 -9.52 13.40 15.78
N THR A 167 -10.25 13.74 14.70
CA THR A 167 -10.74 12.74 13.75
C THR A 167 -9.92 12.76 12.46
N GLY A 168 -9.82 11.60 11.81
CA GLY A 168 -9.17 11.50 10.50
C GLY A 168 -9.77 12.47 9.49
N LYS A 169 -11.12 12.64 9.49
CA LYS A 169 -11.81 13.59 8.62
C LYS A 169 -11.40 15.05 8.86
N ALA A 170 -11.23 15.45 10.11
CA ALA A 170 -10.81 16.82 10.43
C ALA A 170 -9.35 17.06 10.02
N VAL A 171 -8.45 16.14 10.38
CA VAL A 171 -7.02 16.27 10.04
C VAL A 171 -6.76 16.15 8.54
N GLU A 172 -7.48 15.27 7.82
CA GLU A 172 -7.41 15.23 6.35
C GLU A 172 -7.68 16.61 5.73
N LYS A 173 -8.71 17.33 6.22
CA LYS A 173 -9.04 18.69 5.76
C LYS A 173 -7.97 19.71 6.14
N MET A 174 -7.48 19.69 7.38
CA MET A 174 -6.44 20.61 7.84
C MET A 174 -5.13 20.44 7.05
N LEU A 175 -4.76 19.20 6.73
CA LEU A 175 -3.60 18.90 5.90
C LEU A 175 -3.80 19.36 4.46
N ASP A 176 -5.00 19.19 3.88
CA ASP A 176 -5.32 19.65 2.53
C ASP A 176 -5.25 21.19 2.42
N GLU A 177 -5.73 21.92 3.43
CA GLU A 177 -5.60 23.38 3.52
C GLU A 177 -4.13 23.85 3.56
N ALA A 178 -3.23 23.01 4.08
CA ALA A 178 -1.78 23.22 4.08
C ALA A 178 -1.09 22.61 2.85
N HIS A 179 -1.84 22.17 1.83
CA HIS A 179 -1.33 21.51 0.62
C HIS A 179 -0.57 20.20 0.86
N ILE A 180 -0.86 19.52 1.97
CA ILE A 180 -0.34 18.19 2.29
C ILE A 180 -1.43 17.15 1.99
N THR A 181 -1.32 16.46 0.88
CA THR A 181 -2.28 15.43 0.48
C THR A 181 -2.11 14.18 1.35
N ALA A 182 -3.13 13.86 2.10
CA ALA A 182 -3.23 12.66 2.93
C ALA A 182 -4.66 12.08 2.82
N ASN A 183 -4.90 10.90 3.37
CA ASN A 183 -6.26 10.41 3.47
C ASN A 183 -6.55 9.87 4.88
N LYS A 184 -7.78 10.14 5.33
CA LYS A 184 -8.30 9.51 6.54
C LYS A 184 -8.31 8.00 6.38
N ASN A 185 -8.02 7.29 7.46
CA ASN A 185 -8.00 5.83 7.49
C ASN A 185 -8.40 5.32 8.87
N THR A 186 -9.11 4.21 8.93
CA THR A 186 -9.38 3.55 10.21
C THR A 186 -8.09 3.00 10.81
N ILE A 187 -8.01 3.04 12.13
CA ILE A 187 -6.96 2.34 12.90
C ILE A 187 -7.49 1.00 13.42
N PRO A 188 -6.63 0.08 13.86
CA PRO A 188 -7.08 -1.14 14.53
C PRO A 188 -7.99 -0.83 15.73
N ASN A 189 -9.15 -1.50 15.78
CA ASN A 189 -10.20 -1.26 16.80
C ASN A 189 -10.70 0.19 16.84
N ASP A 190 -10.79 0.86 15.71
CA ASP A 190 -11.19 2.27 15.62
C ASP A 190 -12.56 2.50 16.30
N PRO A 191 -12.66 3.45 17.27
CA PRO A 191 -13.91 3.76 17.93
C PRO A 191 -14.86 4.59 17.05
N LYS A 192 -14.37 5.14 15.94
CA LYS A 192 -15.14 5.99 15.00
C LYS A 192 -15.61 5.18 13.81
N SER A 193 -16.64 5.67 13.14
CA SER A 193 -17.13 5.06 11.89
C SER A 193 -16.11 5.19 10.75
N PRO A 194 -16.15 4.32 9.71
CA PRO A 194 -15.26 4.42 8.54
C PRO A 194 -15.35 5.74 7.76
N PHE A 195 -16.43 6.52 7.94
CA PHE A 195 -16.60 7.82 7.31
C PHE A 195 -15.92 8.98 8.06
N VAL A 196 -15.58 8.75 9.32
CA VAL A 196 -14.95 9.73 10.22
C VAL A 196 -13.50 9.35 10.49
N THR A 197 -13.26 8.14 10.94
CA THR A 197 -11.97 7.51 11.29
C THR A 197 -11.21 8.21 12.41
N SER A 198 -10.21 7.53 12.97
CA SER A 198 -9.31 8.07 13.98
C SER A 198 -7.85 8.08 13.50
N GLY A 199 -7.58 7.86 12.23
CA GLY A 199 -6.24 7.84 11.69
C GLY A 199 -6.08 8.55 10.35
N ILE A 200 -4.81 8.81 10.02
CA ILE A 200 -4.37 9.35 8.73
C ILE A 200 -3.31 8.41 8.15
N ARG A 201 -3.47 8.05 6.88
CA ARG A 201 -2.46 7.33 6.12
C ARG A 201 -1.58 8.31 5.36
N LEU A 202 -0.27 8.18 5.53
CA LEU A 202 0.77 8.93 4.82
C LEU A 202 1.62 7.96 3.99
N GLY A 203 2.24 8.46 2.94
CA GLY A 203 3.14 7.69 2.11
C GLY A 203 4.10 8.56 1.30
N THR A 204 5.23 8.00 0.92
CA THR A 204 6.36 8.76 0.35
C THR A 204 6.61 8.58 -1.15
N PRO A 205 5.94 7.70 -1.93
CA PRO A 205 6.26 7.53 -3.34
C PRO A 205 6.15 8.80 -4.18
N ALA A 206 5.12 9.61 -3.96
CA ALA A 206 4.88 10.84 -4.74
C ALA A 206 5.94 11.92 -4.46
N VAL A 207 6.26 12.16 -3.20
CA VAL A 207 7.28 13.15 -2.80
C VAL A 207 8.69 12.70 -3.21
N THR A 208 8.99 11.41 -3.13
CA THR A 208 10.25 10.84 -3.64
C THR A 208 10.37 11.02 -5.15
N SER A 209 9.28 10.83 -5.92
CA SER A 209 9.27 11.11 -7.37
C SER A 209 9.50 12.59 -7.70
N ARG A 210 9.20 13.49 -6.77
CA ARG A 210 9.47 14.94 -6.90
C ARG A 210 10.89 15.34 -6.50
N GLY A 211 11.72 14.37 -6.09
CA GLY A 211 13.11 14.58 -5.71
C GLY A 211 13.34 14.90 -4.23
N MET A 212 12.31 14.81 -3.39
CA MET A 212 12.45 15.01 -1.94
C MET A 212 13.25 13.86 -1.31
N ASN A 213 14.05 14.20 -0.32
CA ASN A 213 14.95 13.31 0.40
C ASN A 213 14.59 13.21 1.91
N THR A 214 15.44 12.55 2.68
CA THR A 214 15.21 12.33 4.11
C THR A 214 15.25 13.61 4.96
N GLU A 215 15.97 14.66 4.52
CA GLU A 215 15.99 15.96 5.21
C GLU A 215 14.66 16.71 5.01
N ASP A 216 14.09 16.63 3.79
CA ASP A 216 12.77 17.17 3.50
C ASP A 216 11.67 16.46 4.32
N MET A 217 11.86 15.16 4.62
CA MET A 217 10.91 14.38 5.43
C MET A 217 10.83 14.89 6.87
N ASP A 218 11.92 15.40 7.44
CA ASP A 218 11.88 16.00 8.78
C ASP A 218 11.09 17.31 8.80
N GLN A 219 11.23 18.15 7.78
CA GLN A 219 10.44 19.37 7.62
C GLN A 219 8.94 19.05 7.43
N ILE A 220 8.61 18.01 6.65
CA ILE A 220 7.24 17.56 6.48
C ILE A 220 6.68 17.02 7.80
N ALA A 221 7.48 16.27 8.56
CA ALA A 221 7.07 15.77 9.88
C ALA A 221 6.77 16.91 10.85
N GLU A 222 7.58 17.98 10.83
CA GLU A 222 7.36 19.19 11.64
C GLU A 222 6.05 19.88 11.24
N ALA A 223 5.83 20.11 9.96
CA ALA A 223 4.60 20.74 9.47
C ALA A 223 3.34 19.93 9.86
N ILE A 224 3.37 18.62 9.70
CA ILE A 224 2.25 17.73 10.10
C ILE A 224 2.04 17.79 11.62
N ALA A 225 3.11 17.74 12.41
CA ALA A 225 3.01 17.78 13.85
C ALA A 225 2.44 19.12 14.37
N LEU A 226 2.84 20.25 13.76
CA LEU A 226 2.28 21.58 14.08
C LEU A 226 0.77 21.63 13.77
N ILE A 227 0.34 21.10 12.63
CA ILE A 227 -1.08 21.07 12.24
C ILE A 227 -1.89 20.23 13.23
N VAL A 228 -1.40 19.05 13.59
CA VAL A 228 -2.10 18.15 14.51
C VAL A 228 -2.15 18.72 15.92
N LYS A 229 -1.07 19.31 16.41
CA LYS A 229 -1.00 19.90 17.77
C LYS A 229 -1.66 21.26 17.88
N GLY A 230 -1.56 22.10 16.86
CA GLY A 230 -2.20 23.42 16.82
C GLY A 230 -3.73 23.35 16.70
N GLY A 231 -4.30 22.20 16.36
CA GLY A 231 -5.74 21.94 16.45
C GLY A 231 -6.27 21.87 17.89
N GLU A 232 -5.40 21.76 18.88
CA GLU A 232 -5.75 21.77 20.30
C GLU A 232 -5.94 23.21 20.87
N GLU A 233 -5.51 24.24 20.14
CA GLU A 233 -5.63 25.65 20.59
C GLU A 233 -6.92 26.35 20.08
N LYS A 234 -7.87 25.60 19.56
CA LYS A 234 -9.22 26.07 19.18
C LYS A 234 -10.30 25.26 19.88
#